data_1006328cd663d1b8d74f1cfdb38c3296
#
_entry.id   1006328cd663d1b8d74f1cfdb38c3296
#
_cell.length_a   1.000
_cell.length_b   1.000
_cell.length_c   1.000
_cell.angle_alpha   90.00
_cell.angle_beta   90.00
_cell.angle_gamma   90.00
#
_symmetry.space_group_name_H-M   'P 1'
#
loop_
_entity.id
_entity.type
_entity.pdbx_description
1 polymer ?
#
loop_
_entity_poly.entity_id
_entity_poly.type
_entity_poly.pdbx_seq_one_letter_code
_entity_poly.pdbx_strand_id
1 'polypeptide(L)'
;MPYLSEDDDIQRKKYFTTYSRINFTSVLIMVIILAIVGDSLLVLLYGKEFTLSGIPFNILLIGMVFTAMSQLFSIMLFSKGKNNVALIANSVGLISTILFDILLIPKYGIVGAAAATSISYFLLFMVLLVNLLVKEKINFFSLFLIRKSDFTSIFQND
;
A
#
# COMPACT_ATOMS: atom_id res chain seq x y z
N MET A 1 3.96 29.94 -2.05
CA MET A 1 3.01 28.95 -2.56
C MET A 1 1.65 29.65 -2.63
N PRO A 2 0.93 29.61 -3.75
CA PRO A 2 -0.41 30.19 -3.80
C PRO A 2 -1.28 29.44 -2.79
N TYR A 3 -2.02 30.19 -1.98
CA TYR A 3 -3.04 29.64 -1.10
C TYR A 3 -4.09 28.98 -1.99
N LEU A 4 -4.14 27.67 -1.94
CA LEU A 4 -5.21 26.91 -2.59
C LEU A 4 -6.53 27.33 -1.96
N SER A 5 -7.54 27.59 -2.77
CA SER A 5 -8.87 27.87 -2.27
C SER A 5 -9.40 26.67 -1.48
N GLU A 6 -10.29 26.91 -0.53
CA GLU A 6 -10.90 25.83 0.27
C GLU A 6 -11.63 24.81 -0.63
N ASP A 7 -12.18 25.26 -1.74
CA ASP A 7 -12.82 24.44 -2.77
C ASP A 7 -11.82 23.50 -3.47
N ASP A 8 -10.59 23.95 -3.73
CA ASP A 8 -9.53 23.13 -4.32
C ASP A 8 -9.11 21.99 -3.39
N ASP A 9 -9.05 22.21 -2.08
CA ASP A 9 -8.71 21.17 -1.10
C ASP A 9 -9.83 20.14 -0.97
N ILE A 10 -11.09 20.56 -1.00
CA ILE A 10 -12.26 19.66 -0.97
C ILE A 10 -12.31 18.80 -2.23
N GLN A 11 -12.13 19.37 -3.41
CA GLN A 11 -12.07 18.62 -4.65
C GLN A 11 -10.91 17.62 -4.66
N ARG A 12 -9.74 18.03 -4.24
CA ARG A 12 -8.55 17.16 -4.14
C ARG A 12 -8.78 15.97 -3.21
N LYS A 13 -9.38 16.19 -2.04
CA LYS A 13 -9.75 15.11 -1.11
C LYS A 13 -10.76 14.15 -1.72
N LYS A 14 -11.75 14.66 -2.46
CA LYS A 14 -12.74 13.84 -3.16
C LYS A 14 -12.09 12.95 -4.22
N TYR A 15 -11.28 13.50 -5.10
CA TYR A 15 -10.54 12.72 -6.10
C TYR A 15 -9.62 11.69 -5.44
N PHE A 16 -8.85 12.10 -4.45
CA PHE A 16 -7.95 11.21 -3.73
C PHE A 16 -8.69 10.01 -3.10
N THR A 17 -9.81 10.23 -2.44
CA THR A 17 -10.60 9.13 -1.83
C THR A 17 -11.17 8.20 -2.88
N THR A 18 -11.60 8.71 -4.04
CA THR A 18 -12.07 7.89 -5.16
C THR A 18 -10.94 7.04 -5.74
N TYR A 19 -9.78 7.65 -6.04
CA TYR A 19 -8.61 6.91 -6.53
C TYR A 19 -8.09 5.90 -5.51
N SER A 20 -8.14 6.21 -4.20
CA SER A 20 -7.74 5.31 -3.13
C SER A 20 -8.59 4.04 -3.12
N ARG A 21 -9.90 4.16 -3.26
CA ARG A 21 -10.83 3.02 -3.32
C ARG A 21 -10.61 2.15 -4.55
N ILE A 22 -10.46 2.78 -5.71
CA ILE A 22 -10.20 2.07 -6.98
C ILE A 22 -8.87 1.32 -6.89
N ASN A 23 -7.81 2.00 -6.43
CA ASN A 23 -6.48 1.41 -6.26
C ASN A 23 -6.53 0.22 -5.29
N PHE A 24 -7.14 0.38 -4.12
CA PHE A 24 -7.27 -0.68 -3.12
C PHE A 24 -7.96 -1.92 -3.69
N THR A 25 -9.08 -1.73 -4.38
CA THR A 25 -9.83 -2.84 -4.97
C THR A 25 -9.06 -3.51 -6.10
N SER A 26 -8.42 -2.73 -6.98
CA SER A 26 -7.62 -3.28 -8.07
C SER A 26 -6.44 -4.10 -7.54
N VAL A 27 -5.75 -3.58 -6.51
CA VAL A 27 -4.65 -4.29 -5.85
C VAL A 27 -5.14 -5.57 -5.17
N LEU A 28 -6.29 -5.52 -4.47
CA LEU A 28 -6.86 -6.72 -3.84
C LEU A 28 -7.21 -7.79 -4.88
N ILE A 29 -7.85 -7.42 -5.98
CA ILE A 29 -8.17 -8.36 -7.06
C ILE A 29 -6.88 -8.98 -7.60
N MET A 30 -5.86 -8.17 -7.87
CA MET A 30 -4.58 -8.65 -8.39
C MET A 30 -3.87 -9.57 -7.40
N VAL A 31 -3.87 -9.24 -6.11
CA VAL A 31 -3.29 -10.07 -5.04
C VAL A 31 -4.02 -11.41 -4.93
N ILE A 32 -5.36 -11.41 -5.00
CA ILE A 32 -6.15 -12.65 -4.97
C ILE A 32 -5.82 -13.53 -6.18
N ILE A 33 -5.76 -12.96 -7.38
CA ILE A 33 -5.38 -13.70 -8.59
C ILE A 33 -3.97 -14.29 -8.43
N LEU A 34 -3.01 -13.49 -7.99
CA LEU A 34 -1.64 -13.94 -7.78
C LEU A 34 -1.51 -14.98 -6.67
N ALA A 35 -2.32 -14.90 -5.61
CA ALA A 35 -2.33 -15.90 -4.55
C ALA A 35 -2.84 -17.28 -5.05
N ILE A 36 -3.78 -17.27 -6.02
CA ILE A 36 -4.32 -18.51 -6.60
C ILE A 36 -3.35 -19.12 -7.64
N VAL A 37 -2.76 -18.28 -8.48
CA VAL A 37 -1.98 -18.73 -9.64
C VAL A 37 -0.47 -18.74 -9.36
N GLY A 38 -0.03 -18.04 -8.31
CA GLY A 38 1.38 -17.73 -8.04
C GLY A 38 2.27 -18.96 -7.90
N ASP A 39 1.83 -19.96 -7.16
CA ASP A 39 2.60 -21.21 -7.01
C ASP A 39 2.84 -21.90 -8.37
N SER A 40 1.81 -21.94 -9.22
CA SER A 40 1.92 -22.50 -10.57
C SER A 40 2.84 -21.66 -11.46
N LEU A 41 2.77 -20.33 -11.34
CA LEU A 41 3.65 -19.40 -12.06
C LEU A 41 5.12 -19.54 -11.61
N LEU A 42 5.37 -19.66 -10.31
CA LEU A 42 6.72 -19.86 -9.79
C LEU A 42 7.35 -21.15 -10.32
N VAL A 43 6.60 -22.25 -10.31
CA VAL A 43 7.08 -23.53 -10.84
C VAL A 43 7.26 -23.49 -12.35
N LEU A 44 6.39 -22.81 -13.08
CA LEU A 44 6.47 -22.68 -14.54
C LEU A 44 7.69 -21.84 -14.98
N LEU A 45 7.97 -20.74 -14.28
CA LEU A 45 9.03 -19.80 -14.64
C LEU A 45 10.41 -20.22 -14.13
N TYR A 46 10.47 -20.79 -12.92
CA TYR A 46 11.74 -21.06 -12.23
C TYR A 46 12.00 -22.55 -11.99
N GLY A 47 11.03 -23.41 -12.28
CA GLY A 47 11.16 -24.84 -12.10
C GLY A 47 10.68 -25.37 -10.74
N LYS A 48 10.65 -26.70 -10.62
CA LYS A 48 10.12 -27.41 -9.43
C LYS A 48 10.91 -27.11 -8.13
N GLU A 49 12.12 -26.64 -8.24
CA GLU A 49 12.97 -26.29 -7.08
C GLU A 49 12.38 -25.11 -6.29
N PHE A 50 11.54 -24.28 -6.92
CA PHE A 50 10.91 -23.12 -6.30
C PHE A 50 9.55 -23.40 -5.65
N THR A 51 9.15 -24.66 -5.53
CA THR A 51 7.86 -25.05 -4.89
C THR A 51 7.78 -24.54 -3.43
N LEU A 52 8.92 -24.49 -2.71
CA LEU A 52 8.98 -23.96 -1.33
C LEU A 52 8.88 -22.43 -1.24
N SER A 53 8.96 -21.72 -2.36
CA SER A 53 8.87 -20.27 -2.40
C SER A 53 7.44 -19.73 -2.36
N GLY A 54 6.43 -20.60 -2.44
CA GLY A 54 5.01 -20.21 -2.37
C GLY A 54 4.65 -19.52 -1.05
N ILE A 55 5.15 -20.04 0.09
CA ILE A 55 4.87 -19.44 1.41
C ILE A 55 5.42 -18.00 1.50
N PRO A 56 6.72 -17.73 1.27
CA PRO A 56 7.25 -16.38 1.30
C PRO A 56 6.59 -15.47 0.24
N PHE A 57 6.25 -15.98 -0.93
CA PHE A 57 5.54 -15.25 -1.96
C PHE A 57 4.17 -14.75 -1.46
N ASN A 58 3.36 -15.62 -0.87
CA ASN A 58 2.05 -15.26 -0.33
C ASN A 58 2.14 -14.24 0.82
N ILE A 59 3.17 -14.33 1.67
CA ILE A 59 3.42 -13.33 2.72
C ILE A 59 3.74 -11.97 2.08
N LEU A 60 4.57 -11.92 1.05
CA LEU A 60 4.90 -10.69 0.34
C LEU A 60 3.69 -10.07 -0.36
N LEU A 61 2.77 -10.88 -0.89
CA LEU A 61 1.53 -10.37 -1.49
C LEU A 61 0.71 -9.55 -0.50
N ILE A 62 0.64 -9.95 0.77
CA ILE A 62 -0.01 -9.16 1.83
C ILE A 62 0.71 -7.82 2.00
N GLY A 63 2.05 -7.82 2.04
CA GLY A 63 2.87 -6.61 2.12
C GLY A 63 2.64 -5.66 0.95
N MET A 64 2.43 -6.18 -0.26
CA MET A 64 2.19 -5.38 -1.47
C MET A 64 0.91 -4.53 -1.38
N VAL A 65 -0.14 -5.02 -0.70
CA VAL A 65 -1.35 -4.22 -0.46
C VAL A 65 -1.01 -2.94 0.32
N PHE A 66 -0.24 -3.08 1.40
CA PHE A 66 0.16 -1.94 2.23
C PHE A 66 1.07 -0.97 1.48
N THR A 67 2.03 -1.48 0.70
CA THR A 67 2.92 -0.67 -0.13
C THR A 67 2.16 0.12 -1.19
N ALA A 68 1.24 -0.50 -1.91
CA ALA A 68 0.46 0.15 -2.95
C ALA A 68 -0.38 1.32 -2.38
N MET A 69 -0.99 1.11 -1.20
CA MET A 69 -1.72 2.18 -0.51
C MET A 69 -0.79 3.27 0.00
N SER A 70 0.38 2.90 0.52
CA SER A 70 1.38 3.85 1.01
C SER A 70 1.91 4.78 -0.08
N GLN A 71 2.12 4.28 -1.29
CA GLN A 71 2.53 5.09 -2.43
C GLN A 71 1.48 6.16 -2.76
N LEU A 72 0.20 5.78 -2.81
CA LEU A 72 -0.88 6.72 -3.07
C LEU A 72 -0.99 7.78 -1.96
N PHE A 73 -0.86 7.37 -0.69
CA PHE A 73 -0.89 8.28 0.46
C PHE A 73 0.29 9.25 0.43
N SER A 74 1.47 8.79 0.04
CA SER A 74 2.66 9.64 -0.13
C SER A 74 2.46 10.68 -1.23
N ILE A 75 1.86 10.31 -2.38
CA ILE A 75 1.55 11.26 -3.47
C ILE A 75 0.63 12.38 -2.97
N MET A 76 -0.40 12.04 -2.21
CA MET A 76 -1.30 13.04 -1.60
C MET A 76 -0.56 14.00 -0.68
N LEU A 77 0.33 13.49 0.17
CA LEU A 77 1.12 14.31 1.08
C LEU A 77 2.13 15.19 0.33
N PHE A 78 2.77 14.66 -0.72
CA PHE A 78 3.66 15.43 -1.58
C PHE A 78 2.93 16.58 -2.28
N SER A 79 1.72 16.34 -2.79
CA SER A 79 0.91 17.38 -3.44
C SER A 79 0.53 18.52 -2.49
N LYS A 80 0.54 18.26 -1.17
CA LYS A 80 0.31 19.24 -0.10
C LYS A 80 1.60 19.86 0.46
N GLY A 81 2.77 19.53 -0.12
CA GLY A 81 4.07 19.98 0.39
C GLY A 81 4.50 19.33 1.71
N LYS A 82 3.82 18.27 2.16
CA LYS A 82 4.11 17.57 3.42
C LYS A 82 5.14 16.43 3.25
N ASN A 83 6.23 16.71 2.56
CA ASN A 83 7.27 15.73 2.22
C ASN A 83 7.90 15.08 3.46
N ASN A 84 7.99 15.82 4.57
CA ASN A 84 8.59 15.33 5.82
C ASN A 84 7.84 14.12 6.39
N VAL A 85 6.52 14.04 6.20
CA VAL A 85 5.72 12.91 6.68
C VAL A 85 6.06 11.64 5.92
N ALA A 86 6.19 11.75 4.60
CA ALA A 86 6.59 10.63 3.77
C ALA A 86 8.04 10.18 4.06
N LEU A 87 8.95 11.13 4.31
CA LEU A 87 10.31 10.82 4.75
C LEU A 87 10.32 10.05 6.07
N ILE A 88 9.57 10.51 7.07
CA ILE A 88 9.47 9.82 8.37
C ILE A 88 8.89 8.41 8.17
N ALA A 89 7.82 8.25 7.38
CA ALA A 89 7.22 6.95 7.12
C ALA A 89 8.21 5.98 6.45
N ASN A 90 8.94 6.45 5.43
CA ASN A 90 9.96 5.64 4.74
C ASN A 90 11.12 5.29 5.69
N SER A 91 11.54 6.21 6.57
CA SER A 91 12.57 5.93 7.58
C SER A 91 12.11 4.87 8.57
N VAL A 92 10.85 4.95 9.04
CA VAL A 92 10.26 3.91 9.91
C VAL A 92 10.24 2.58 9.18
N GLY A 93 9.81 2.53 7.92
CA GLY A 93 9.82 1.33 7.10
C GLY A 93 11.22 0.73 7.00
N LEU A 94 12.23 1.54 6.64
CA LEU A 94 13.62 1.09 6.49
C LEU A 94 14.20 0.54 7.80
N ILE A 95 14.05 1.28 8.90
CA ILE A 95 14.55 0.85 10.21
C ILE A 95 13.86 -0.45 10.64
N SER A 96 12.55 -0.54 10.44
CA SER A 96 11.78 -1.74 10.76
C SER A 96 12.24 -2.94 9.92
N THR A 97 12.50 -2.77 8.63
CA THR A 97 13.01 -3.85 7.77
C THR A 97 14.32 -4.37 8.32
N ILE A 98 15.30 -3.51 8.60
CA ILE A 98 16.60 -3.92 9.14
C ILE A 98 16.44 -4.66 10.47
N LEU A 99 15.63 -4.14 11.39
CA LEU A 99 15.40 -4.75 12.70
C LEU A 99 14.75 -6.14 12.57
N PHE A 100 13.69 -6.26 11.78
CA PHE A 100 12.99 -7.53 11.62
C PHE A 100 13.78 -8.52 10.78
N ASP A 101 14.60 -8.09 9.81
CA ASP A 101 15.49 -8.97 9.07
C ASP A 101 16.52 -9.62 10.02
N ILE A 102 17.16 -8.84 10.88
CA ILE A 102 18.13 -9.36 11.87
C ILE A 102 17.47 -10.36 12.83
N LEU A 103 16.20 -10.16 13.18
CA LEU A 103 15.48 -11.01 14.13
C LEU A 103 14.87 -12.26 13.49
N LEU A 104 14.32 -12.14 12.26
CA LEU A 104 13.52 -13.20 11.66
C LEU A 104 14.30 -14.05 10.67
N ILE A 105 15.27 -13.50 9.93
CA ILE A 105 16.04 -14.27 8.95
C ILE A 105 16.81 -15.41 9.60
N PRO A 106 17.51 -15.21 10.75
CA PRO A 106 18.25 -16.30 11.37
C PRO A 106 17.38 -17.48 11.83
N LYS A 107 16.08 -17.20 12.11
CA LYS A 107 15.15 -18.23 12.62
C LYS A 107 14.32 -18.88 11.52
N TYR A 108 13.93 -18.12 10.51
CA TYR A 108 12.94 -18.54 9.51
C TYR A 108 13.44 -18.44 8.08
N GLY A 109 14.71 -18.06 7.86
CA GLY A 109 15.31 -17.94 6.53
C GLY A 109 14.53 -17.00 5.62
N ILE A 110 14.23 -17.44 4.40
CA ILE A 110 13.53 -16.66 3.38
C ILE A 110 12.09 -16.27 3.78
N VAL A 111 11.43 -17.13 4.56
CA VAL A 111 10.09 -16.82 5.11
C VAL A 111 10.19 -15.67 6.12
N GLY A 112 11.27 -15.65 6.90
CA GLY A 112 11.58 -14.56 7.83
C GLY A 112 11.78 -13.22 7.12
N ALA A 113 12.51 -13.21 6.01
CA ALA A 113 12.71 -12.02 5.18
C ALA A 113 11.39 -11.50 4.61
N ALA A 114 10.54 -12.39 4.07
CA ALA A 114 9.22 -12.03 3.57
C ALA A 114 8.32 -11.43 4.66
N ALA A 115 8.33 -12.02 5.85
CA ALA A 115 7.57 -11.51 6.99
C ALA A 115 8.10 -10.15 7.47
N ALA A 116 9.42 -9.98 7.59
CA ALA A 116 10.06 -8.71 7.97
C ALA A 116 9.67 -7.59 7.02
N THR A 117 9.75 -7.83 5.71
CA THR A 117 9.35 -6.87 4.68
C THR A 117 7.87 -6.50 4.78
N SER A 118 6.98 -7.48 4.92
CA SER A 118 5.54 -7.24 5.01
C SER A 118 5.15 -6.47 6.26
N ILE A 119 5.75 -6.77 7.41
CA ILE A 119 5.57 -6.03 8.66
C ILE A 119 6.05 -4.59 8.50
N SER A 120 7.19 -4.38 7.86
CA SER A 120 7.75 -3.04 7.64
C SER A 120 6.87 -2.19 6.73
N TYR A 121 6.29 -2.77 5.67
CA TYR A 121 5.33 -2.10 4.81
C TYR A 121 4.05 -1.74 5.57
N PHE A 122 3.58 -2.62 6.45
CA PHE A 122 2.45 -2.31 7.32
C PHE A 122 2.74 -1.14 8.26
N LEU A 123 3.92 -1.09 8.89
CA LEU A 123 4.31 0.01 9.78
C LEU A 123 4.43 1.34 9.03
N LEU A 124 5.08 1.34 7.85
CA LEU A 124 5.15 2.50 6.97
C LEU A 124 3.74 2.99 6.61
N PHE A 125 2.87 2.08 6.18
CA PHE A 125 1.47 2.37 5.87
C PHE A 125 0.73 3.00 7.06
N MET A 126 0.92 2.47 8.27
CA MET A 126 0.28 2.99 9.49
C MET A 126 0.69 4.44 9.78
N VAL A 127 1.97 4.80 9.61
CA VAL A 127 2.44 6.18 9.79
C VAL A 127 1.71 7.14 8.85
N LEU A 128 1.59 6.76 7.57
CA LEU A 128 0.90 7.59 6.57
C LEU A 128 -0.60 7.65 6.83
N LEU A 129 -1.23 6.51 7.14
CA LEU A 129 -2.66 6.42 7.43
C LEU A 129 -3.05 7.29 8.62
N VAL A 130 -2.35 7.18 9.74
CA VAL A 130 -2.60 7.99 10.94
C VAL A 130 -2.48 9.48 10.62
N ASN A 131 -1.48 9.87 9.83
CA ASN A 131 -1.32 11.27 9.43
C ASN A 131 -2.52 11.76 8.60
N LEU A 132 -3.00 10.96 7.64
CA LEU A 132 -4.17 11.30 6.81
C LEU A 132 -5.46 11.38 7.62
N LEU A 133 -5.68 10.45 8.54
CA LEU A 133 -6.88 10.44 9.39
C LEU A 133 -6.90 11.63 10.36
N VAL A 134 -5.77 11.89 11.03
CA VAL A 134 -5.71 12.91 12.11
C VAL A 134 -5.53 14.32 11.54
N LYS A 135 -4.56 14.52 10.64
CA LYS A 135 -4.22 15.87 10.15
C LYS A 135 -5.04 16.30 8.95
N GLU A 136 -5.39 15.37 8.06
CA GLU A 136 -6.20 15.68 6.87
C GLU A 136 -7.70 15.47 7.11
N LYS A 137 -8.08 14.87 8.25
CA LYS A 137 -9.48 14.58 8.63
C LYS A 137 -10.24 13.78 7.56
N ILE A 138 -9.55 12.85 6.90
CA ILE A 138 -10.15 11.96 5.91
C ILE A 138 -10.76 10.77 6.65
N ASN A 139 -12.00 10.40 6.33
CA ASN A 139 -12.66 9.25 6.96
C ASN A 139 -12.03 7.93 6.48
N PHE A 140 -11.73 7.04 7.41
CA PHE A 140 -11.18 5.71 7.14
C PHE A 140 -12.01 4.94 6.11
N PHE A 141 -13.33 4.86 6.30
CA PHE A 141 -14.21 4.15 5.38
C PHE A 141 -14.24 4.73 3.96
N SER A 142 -13.95 6.03 3.81
CA SER A 142 -13.92 6.69 2.50
C SER A 142 -12.69 6.28 1.68
N LEU A 143 -11.66 5.69 2.30
CA LEU A 143 -10.43 5.27 1.63
C LEU A 143 -10.52 3.85 1.06
N PHE A 144 -11.38 2.99 1.62
CA PHE A 144 -11.40 1.56 1.33
C PHE A 144 -12.70 1.05 0.72
N LEU A 145 -13.86 1.67 1.03
CA LEU A 145 -15.16 1.20 0.58
C LEU A 145 -15.57 1.85 -0.73
N ILE A 146 -15.72 1.04 -1.78
CA ILE A 146 -16.26 1.48 -3.08
C ILE A 146 -17.70 1.96 -2.92
N ARG A 147 -18.02 3.09 -3.56
CA ARG A 147 -19.38 3.61 -3.74
C ARG A 147 -19.79 3.52 -5.20
N LYS A 148 -21.09 3.35 -5.45
CA LYS A 148 -21.64 3.33 -6.83
C LYS A 148 -21.28 4.60 -7.62
N SER A 149 -21.11 5.74 -6.94
CA SER A 149 -20.68 7.01 -7.54
C SER A 149 -19.26 7.00 -8.10
N ASP A 150 -18.41 6.06 -7.67
CA ASP A 150 -17.02 6.00 -8.14
C ASP A 150 -16.93 5.49 -9.58
N PHE A 151 -17.86 4.61 -9.98
CA PHE A 151 -17.96 4.14 -11.37
C PHE A 151 -18.44 5.23 -12.33
N THR A 152 -19.36 6.08 -11.91
CA THR A 152 -19.86 7.17 -12.76
C THR A 152 -18.82 8.27 -12.97
N SER A 153 -17.95 8.51 -11.99
CA SER A 153 -16.89 9.52 -12.11
C SER A 153 -15.75 9.14 -13.08
N ILE A 154 -15.59 7.86 -13.39
CA ILE A 154 -14.59 7.37 -14.37
C ILE A 154 -15.08 7.62 -15.81
N PHE A 155 -16.39 7.52 -16.06
CA PHE A 155 -16.99 7.61 -17.38
C PHE A 155 -17.52 9.00 -17.75
N GLN A 156 -17.48 9.99 -16.83
CA GLN A 156 -18.00 11.36 -17.06
C GLN A 156 -16.91 12.40 -17.38
N ASN A 157 -15.65 11.98 -17.54
CA ASN A 157 -14.54 12.88 -17.91
C ASN A 157 -14.15 12.78 -19.40
N ASP A 158 -15.13 12.57 -20.27
CA ASP A 158 -15.00 12.82 -21.73
C ASP A 158 -15.84 14.03 -22.14
#